data_11a07718a245e41fa9bcd3266d58d28d
#
_entry.id   11a07718a245e41fa9bcd3266d58d28d
#
_cell.length_a   1.000
_cell.length_b   1.000
_cell.length_c   1.000
_cell.angle_alpha   90.00
_cell.angle_beta   90.00
_cell.angle_gamma   90.00
#
_symmetry.space_group_name_H-M   'P 1'
#
loop_
_entity.id
_entity.type
_entity.pdbx_description
1 polymer ?
#
loop_
_entity_poly.entity_id
_entity_poly.type
_entity_poly.pdbx_seq_one_letter_code
_entity_poly.pdbx_strand_id
1 'polypeptide(L)'
;MERALIIGATGGIGAAIADALAARGVAVTRRSRSADGLDVTDEASISAVLGSLTGPFDLIVIATGKLDGAGNRPEKAISEVTAEALADQFRVNAIGPMLVLKHALPLLPKGAPSVLAVLSARVGSIGDNRIGGWHSYRAAKAALNQLIHGAAIELSRTHKQACAVCLHPGTVQTPFTAAYAGRHRTVPAPEAAANLLSVIDTLTPAQSGRFFDYAGAEIPW
;
A
#
# COMPACT_ATOMS: atom_id res chain seq x y z
N MET A 1 -2.24 11.41 -16.34
CA MET A 1 -3.08 10.89 -15.20
C MET A 1 -4.21 11.89 -14.98
N GLU A 2 -5.45 11.43 -15.13
CA GLU A 2 -6.66 12.27 -15.00
C GLU A 2 -7.52 11.83 -13.81
N ARG A 3 -7.55 10.53 -13.50
CA ARG A 3 -8.39 9.95 -12.45
C ARG A 3 -7.60 9.04 -11.52
N ALA A 4 -7.75 9.25 -10.21
CA ALA A 4 -7.09 8.45 -9.19
C ALA A 4 -8.09 7.92 -8.15
N LEU A 5 -7.87 6.69 -7.68
CA LEU A 5 -8.58 6.06 -6.57
C LEU A 5 -7.60 5.85 -5.42
N ILE A 6 -7.90 6.40 -4.25
CA ILE A 6 -7.08 6.28 -3.04
C ILE A 6 -7.86 5.49 -1.98
N ILE A 7 -7.38 4.31 -1.66
CA ILE A 7 -7.90 3.44 -0.59
C ILE A 7 -7.09 3.69 0.68
N GLY A 8 -7.77 3.99 1.79
CA GLY A 8 -7.12 4.44 3.03
C GLY A 8 -6.91 5.97 3.06
N ALA A 9 -7.77 6.71 2.37
CA ALA A 9 -7.67 8.14 2.16
C ALA A 9 -7.86 9.02 3.42
N THR A 10 -8.24 8.44 4.56
CA THR A 10 -8.28 9.12 5.87
C THR A 10 -7.01 8.91 6.70
N GLY A 11 -6.12 8.00 6.28
CA GLY A 11 -4.80 7.81 6.88
C GLY A 11 -3.83 8.92 6.46
N GLY A 12 -2.78 9.17 7.29
CA GLY A 12 -1.86 10.29 7.05
C GLY A 12 -1.25 10.33 5.65
N ILE A 13 -0.71 9.21 5.14
CA ILE A 13 -0.11 9.16 3.80
C ILE A 13 -1.19 9.17 2.70
N GLY A 14 -2.26 8.39 2.87
CA GLY A 14 -3.34 8.32 1.89
C GLY A 14 -4.04 9.67 1.69
N ALA A 15 -4.29 10.41 2.77
CA ALA A 15 -4.85 11.76 2.70
C ALA A 15 -3.88 12.71 1.97
N ALA A 16 -2.60 12.70 2.33
CA ALA A 16 -1.59 13.58 1.72
C ALA A 16 -1.42 13.30 0.21
N ILE A 17 -1.43 12.02 -0.22
CA ILE A 17 -1.40 11.65 -1.65
C ILE A 17 -2.65 12.20 -2.36
N ALA A 18 -3.83 12.01 -1.76
CA ALA A 18 -5.09 12.46 -2.34
C ALA A 18 -5.13 14.00 -2.49
N ASP A 19 -4.63 14.74 -1.49
CA ASP A 19 -4.55 16.20 -1.53
C ASP A 19 -3.56 16.69 -2.60
N ALA A 20 -2.37 16.06 -2.67
CA ALA A 20 -1.36 16.40 -3.66
C ALA A 20 -1.83 16.15 -5.10
N LEU A 21 -2.56 15.06 -5.35
CA LEU A 21 -3.16 14.76 -6.65
C LEU A 21 -4.26 15.75 -7.01
N ALA A 22 -5.15 16.09 -6.06
CA ALA A 22 -6.19 17.09 -6.27
C ALA A 22 -5.59 18.47 -6.60
N ALA A 23 -4.49 18.86 -5.93
CA ALA A 23 -3.76 20.09 -6.22
C ALA A 23 -3.12 20.10 -7.64
N ARG A 24 -2.86 18.92 -8.21
CA ARG A 24 -2.40 18.75 -9.61
C ARG A 24 -3.55 18.73 -10.62
N GLY A 25 -4.82 18.91 -10.19
CA GLY A 25 -5.99 18.86 -11.05
C GLY A 25 -6.49 17.45 -11.39
N VAL A 26 -6.00 16.41 -10.71
CA VAL A 26 -6.46 15.03 -10.89
C VAL A 26 -7.81 14.83 -10.20
N ALA A 27 -8.76 14.16 -10.85
CA ALA A 27 -10.04 13.79 -10.25
C ALA A 27 -9.83 12.62 -9.26
N VAL A 28 -9.84 12.92 -7.96
CA VAL A 28 -9.53 11.97 -6.90
C VAL A 28 -10.79 11.37 -6.27
N THR A 29 -10.94 10.07 -6.38
CA THR A 29 -11.92 9.30 -5.61
C THR A 29 -11.26 8.76 -4.34
N ARG A 30 -11.79 9.14 -3.16
CA ARG A 30 -11.28 8.74 -1.85
C ARG A 30 -12.16 7.65 -1.28
N ARG A 31 -11.57 6.59 -0.71
CA ARG A 31 -12.29 5.54 0.02
C ARG A 31 -11.54 5.16 1.29
N SER A 32 -12.31 4.94 2.35
CA SER A 32 -11.78 4.57 3.67
C SER A 32 -12.82 3.85 4.51
N ARG A 33 -12.36 3.24 5.60
CA ARG A 33 -13.26 2.59 6.55
C ARG A 33 -14.17 3.59 7.26
N SER A 34 -13.62 4.71 7.72
CA SER A 34 -14.36 5.70 8.51
C SER A 34 -15.36 6.52 7.71
N ALA A 35 -15.09 6.81 6.44
CA ALA A 35 -15.96 7.64 5.61
C ALA A 35 -16.94 6.82 4.75
N ASP A 36 -16.52 5.65 4.29
CA ASP A 36 -17.25 4.88 3.28
C ASP A 36 -17.60 3.45 3.72
N GLY A 37 -17.20 3.04 4.93
CA GLY A 37 -17.38 1.69 5.43
C GLY A 37 -16.48 0.65 4.75
N LEU A 38 -15.44 1.03 4.00
CA LEU A 38 -14.53 0.10 3.35
C LEU A 38 -13.59 -0.54 4.38
N ASP A 39 -13.98 -1.66 4.94
CA ASP A 39 -13.15 -2.47 5.83
C ASP A 39 -12.37 -3.51 5.02
N VAL A 40 -11.04 -3.37 4.99
CA VAL A 40 -10.16 -4.29 4.25
C VAL A 40 -10.10 -5.69 4.85
N THR A 41 -10.65 -5.91 6.04
CA THR A 41 -10.75 -7.23 6.68
C THR A 41 -12.06 -7.95 6.37
N ASP A 42 -12.98 -7.29 5.66
CA ASP A 42 -14.27 -7.81 5.22
C ASP A 42 -14.40 -7.69 3.69
N GLU A 43 -14.33 -8.81 3.00
CA GLU A 43 -14.41 -8.85 1.54
C GLU A 43 -15.77 -8.36 1.01
N ALA A 44 -16.87 -8.58 1.74
CA ALA A 44 -18.20 -8.11 1.34
C ALA A 44 -18.24 -6.57 1.33
N SER A 45 -17.66 -5.93 2.34
CA SER A 45 -17.49 -4.49 2.41
C SER A 45 -16.65 -3.96 1.22
N ILE A 46 -15.51 -4.60 0.93
CA ILE A 46 -14.65 -4.22 -0.21
C ILE A 46 -15.45 -4.31 -1.52
N SER A 47 -16.12 -5.44 -1.75
CA SER A 47 -16.90 -5.70 -2.95
C SER A 47 -18.02 -4.67 -3.14
N ALA A 48 -18.75 -4.36 -2.08
CA ALA A 48 -19.86 -3.39 -2.12
C ALA A 48 -19.35 -1.98 -2.47
N VAL A 49 -18.29 -1.51 -1.78
CA VAL A 49 -17.76 -0.15 -2.00
C VAL A 49 -17.09 -0.02 -3.36
N LEU A 50 -16.22 -0.96 -3.75
CA LEU A 50 -15.53 -0.88 -5.05
C LEU A 50 -16.46 -1.17 -6.22
N GLY A 51 -17.43 -2.07 -6.06
CA GLY A 51 -18.44 -2.39 -7.07
C GLY A 51 -19.39 -1.23 -7.38
N SER A 52 -19.52 -0.25 -6.49
CA SER A 52 -20.30 0.98 -6.74
C SER A 52 -19.53 2.03 -7.55
N LEU A 53 -18.24 1.83 -7.81
CA LEU A 53 -17.41 2.80 -8.52
C LEU A 53 -17.45 2.59 -10.03
N THR A 54 -17.36 3.69 -10.77
CA THR A 54 -17.23 3.68 -12.23
C THR A 54 -15.79 4.05 -12.60
N GLY A 55 -15.06 3.06 -13.13
CA GLY A 55 -13.72 3.26 -13.71
C GLY A 55 -13.73 3.91 -15.10
N PRO A 56 -12.61 3.93 -15.84
CA PRO A 56 -11.30 3.49 -15.34
C PRO A 56 -10.60 4.55 -14.47
N PHE A 57 -9.59 4.10 -13.71
CA PHE A 57 -8.66 4.95 -12.97
C PHE A 57 -7.23 4.74 -13.51
N ASP A 58 -6.52 5.83 -13.73
CA ASP A 58 -5.12 5.81 -14.19
C ASP A 58 -4.17 5.45 -13.05
N LEU A 59 -4.58 5.78 -11.82
CA LEU A 59 -3.86 5.47 -10.59
C LEU A 59 -4.80 4.88 -9.55
N ILE A 60 -4.41 3.74 -8.98
CA ILE A 60 -5.03 3.20 -7.76
C ILE A 60 -3.94 3.08 -6.71
N VAL A 61 -4.13 3.75 -5.56
CA VAL A 61 -3.22 3.64 -4.42
C VAL A 61 -3.92 2.93 -3.27
N ILE A 62 -3.31 1.84 -2.78
CA ILE A 62 -3.75 1.14 -1.58
C ILE A 62 -2.83 1.56 -0.43
N ALA A 63 -3.32 2.48 0.41
CA ALA A 63 -2.59 3.10 1.52
C ALA A 63 -3.09 2.62 2.89
N THR A 64 -3.58 1.39 2.95
CA THR A 64 -4.05 0.77 4.19
C THR A 64 -2.93 0.02 4.90
N GLY A 65 -3.03 -0.07 6.22
CA GLY A 65 -2.07 -0.83 7.01
C GLY A 65 -2.26 -0.64 8.52
N LYS A 66 -1.63 -1.52 9.28
CA LYS A 66 -1.61 -1.52 10.74
C LYS A 66 -0.21 -1.96 11.21
N LEU A 67 0.37 -1.23 12.14
CA LEU A 67 1.68 -1.57 12.73
C LEU A 67 1.53 -2.34 14.05
N ASP A 68 0.54 -1.94 14.85
CA ASP A 68 0.35 -2.49 16.18
C ASP A 68 -0.29 -3.88 16.11
N GLY A 69 0.34 -4.86 16.75
CA GLY A 69 -0.23 -6.17 17.00
C GLY A 69 -1.22 -6.16 18.17
N ALA A 70 -1.64 -7.34 18.63
CA ALA A 70 -2.56 -7.53 19.76
C ALA A 70 -2.06 -6.89 21.08
N GLY A 71 -0.78 -6.57 21.20
CA GLY A 71 -0.15 -5.95 22.38
C GLY A 71 0.18 -4.45 22.22
N ASN A 72 -0.45 -3.73 21.30
CA ASN A 72 -0.21 -2.31 20.99
C ASN A 72 1.24 -1.96 20.58
N ARG A 73 2.06 -2.94 20.27
CA ARG A 73 3.41 -2.78 19.70
C ARG A 73 3.84 -4.02 18.92
N PRO A 74 4.70 -3.88 17.89
CA PRO A 74 5.33 -5.03 17.24
C PRO A 74 6.25 -5.79 18.19
N GLU A 75 6.37 -7.09 17.99
CA GLU A 75 7.19 -7.99 18.79
C GLU A 75 8.69 -7.66 18.65
N LYS A 76 9.42 -7.66 19.75
CA LYS A 76 10.89 -7.48 19.76
C LYS A 76 11.66 -8.79 19.79
N ALA A 77 11.04 -9.85 20.30
CA ALA A 77 11.64 -11.18 20.46
C ALA A 77 10.70 -12.27 19.95
N ILE A 78 11.28 -13.42 19.56
CA ILE A 78 10.52 -14.60 19.11
C ILE A 78 9.54 -15.07 20.18
N SER A 79 9.91 -14.96 21.46
CA SER A 79 9.05 -15.35 22.59
C SER A 79 7.78 -14.51 22.75
N GLU A 80 7.68 -13.35 22.07
CA GLU A 80 6.49 -12.49 22.08
C GLU A 80 5.51 -12.80 20.93
N VAL A 81 5.89 -13.69 20.01
CA VAL A 81 5.06 -14.02 18.83
C VAL A 81 3.87 -14.87 19.25
N THR A 82 2.67 -14.48 18.80
CA THR A 82 1.44 -15.24 18.99
C THR A 82 0.74 -15.49 17.66
N ALA A 83 -0.05 -16.56 17.60
CA ALA A 83 -0.85 -16.88 16.41
C ALA A 83 -1.85 -15.76 16.08
N GLU A 84 -2.43 -15.14 17.11
CA GLU A 84 -3.40 -14.04 16.97
C GLU A 84 -2.75 -12.79 16.38
N ALA A 85 -1.53 -12.43 16.84
CA ALA A 85 -0.79 -11.28 16.31
C ALA A 85 -0.40 -11.50 14.84
N LEU A 86 0.08 -12.71 14.50
CA LEU A 86 0.34 -13.09 13.11
C LEU A 86 -0.91 -12.97 12.25
N ALA A 87 -2.01 -13.62 12.67
CA ALA A 87 -3.27 -13.61 11.91
C ALA A 87 -3.82 -12.20 11.69
N ASP A 88 -3.79 -11.35 12.73
CA ASP A 88 -4.24 -9.96 12.66
C ASP A 88 -3.39 -9.14 11.67
N GLN A 89 -2.06 -9.25 11.76
CA GLN A 89 -1.16 -8.55 10.83
C GLN A 89 -1.32 -9.01 9.39
N PHE A 90 -1.46 -10.30 9.14
CA PHE A 90 -1.72 -10.83 7.81
C PHE A 90 -3.06 -10.37 7.26
N ARG A 91 -4.11 -10.37 8.07
CA ARG A 91 -5.45 -9.95 7.66
C ARG A 91 -5.46 -8.52 7.15
N VAL A 92 -4.85 -7.59 7.89
CA VAL A 92 -4.87 -6.16 7.54
C VAL A 92 -3.82 -5.79 6.49
N ASN A 93 -2.58 -6.33 6.61
CA ASN A 93 -1.44 -5.85 5.82
C ASN A 93 -1.14 -6.68 4.56
N ALA A 94 -1.71 -7.88 4.41
CA ALA A 94 -1.49 -8.75 3.24
C ALA A 94 -2.81 -9.14 2.57
N ILE A 95 -3.70 -9.80 3.29
CA ILE A 95 -4.97 -10.30 2.74
C ILE A 95 -5.85 -9.14 2.29
N GLY A 96 -6.07 -8.15 3.15
CA GLY A 96 -6.91 -6.99 2.83
C GLY A 96 -6.48 -6.26 1.55
N PRO A 97 -5.23 -5.81 1.42
CA PRO A 97 -4.75 -5.19 0.18
C PRO A 97 -4.89 -6.07 -1.06
N MET A 98 -4.70 -7.39 -0.94
CA MET A 98 -4.90 -8.32 -2.05
C MET A 98 -6.38 -8.42 -2.45
N LEU A 99 -7.30 -8.47 -1.50
CA LEU A 99 -8.74 -8.45 -1.77
C LEU A 99 -9.16 -7.11 -2.39
N VAL A 100 -8.64 -6.00 -1.90
CA VAL A 100 -8.85 -4.69 -2.55
C VAL A 100 -8.37 -4.72 -4.00
N LEU A 101 -7.19 -5.26 -4.29
CA LEU A 101 -6.68 -5.40 -5.66
C LEU A 101 -7.63 -6.25 -6.51
N LYS A 102 -8.08 -7.40 -6.02
CA LYS A 102 -9.02 -8.28 -6.70
C LYS A 102 -10.27 -7.51 -7.18
N HIS A 103 -10.89 -6.73 -6.30
CA HIS A 103 -12.09 -5.96 -6.61
C HIS A 103 -11.82 -4.65 -7.36
N ALA A 104 -10.59 -4.13 -7.30
CA ALA A 104 -10.15 -2.95 -8.05
C ALA A 104 -9.73 -3.26 -9.49
N LEU A 105 -9.45 -4.51 -9.82
CA LEU A 105 -9.00 -4.93 -11.16
C LEU A 105 -9.93 -4.46 -12.30
N PRO A 106 -11.28 -4.57 -12.20
CA PRO A 106 -12.18 -4.07 -13.23
C PRO A 106 -12.16 -2.54 -13.40
N LEU A 107 -11.60 -1.81 -12.44
CA LEU A 107 -11.50 -0.36 -12.44
C LEU A 107 -10.22 0.15 -13.12
N LEU A 108 -9.31 -0.73 -13.54
CA LEU A 108 -8.13 -0.40 -14.33
C LEU A 108 -8.46 -0.38 -15.83
N PRO A 109 -7.85 0.51 -16.63
CA PRO A 109 -7.99 0.50 -18.07
C PRO A 109 -7.22 -0.68 -18.68
N LYS A 110 -7.86 -1.45 -19.59
CA LYS A 110 -7.20 -2.57 -20.28
C LYS A 110 -6.20 -2.14 -21.34
N GLY A 111 -6.44 -1.02 -21.99
CA GLY A 111 -5.69 -0.56 -23.18
C GLY A 111 -4.91 0.73 -23.01
N ALA A 112 -4.86 1.30 -21.81
CA ALA A 112 -4.17 2.54 -21.51
C ALA A 112 -3.21 2.39 -20.32
N PRO A 113 -2.20 3.26 -20.18
CA PRO A 113 -1.28 3.25 -19.05
C PRO A 113 -2.03 3.43 -17.73
N SER A 114 -1.65 2.65 -16.72
CA SER A 114 -2.17 2.78 -15.37
C SER A 114 -1.17 2.27 -14.35
N VAL A 115 -1.25 2.78 -13.12
CA VAL A 115 -0.43 2.35 -12.01
C VAL A 115 -1.30 1.88 -10.85
N LEU A 116 -0.97 0.70 -10.32
CA LEU A 116 -1.48 0.20 -9.05
C LEU A 116 -0.33 0.20 -8.05
N ALA A 117 -0.35 1.14 -7.11
CA ALA A 117 0.67 1.30 -6.08
C ALA A 117 0.15 0.84 -4.72
N VAL A 118 0.86 -0.07 -4.07
CA VAL A 118 0.48 -0.58 -2.75
C VAL A 118 1.54 -0.18 -1.72
N LEU A 119 1.13 0.46 -0.63
CA LEU A 119 2.07 0.82 0.43
C LEU A 119 2.53 -0.41 1.21
N SER A 120 3.80 -0.74 1.02
CA SER A 120 4.51 -1.74 1.78
C SER A 120 5.48 -1.07 2.77
N ALA A 121 6.45 -1.80 3.27
CA ALA A 121 7.48 -1.30 4.15
C ALA A 121 8.79 -2.04 3.90
N ARG A 122 9.94 -1.33 3.96
CA ARG A 122 11.28 -1.92 3.79
C ARG A 122 11.51 -3.13 4.69
N VAL A 123 10.89 -3.13 5.88
CA VAL A 123 10.95 -4.27 6.80
C VAL A 123 10.33 -5.57 6.25
N GLY A 124 9.53 -5.49 5.17
CA GLY A 124 9.02 -6.65 4.43
C GLY A 124 10.03 -7.28 3.47
N SER A 125 11.20 -6.65 3.24
CA SER A 125 12.29 -7.25 2.49
C SER A 125 12.98 -8.33 3.32
N ILE A 126 13.06 -9.55 2.78
CA ILE A 126 13.76 -10.66 3.41
C ILE A 126 15.27 -10.47 3.24
N GLY A 127 15.69 -10.09 2.02
CA GLY A 127 17.09 -9.87 1.68
C GLY A 127 17.75 -8.70 2.40
N ASP A 128 16.98 -7.66 2.76
CA ASP A 128 17.48 -6.46 3.46
C ASP A 128 17.38 -6.56 5.00
N ASN A 129 16.79 -7.64 5.54
CA ASN A 129 16.59 -7.81 6.97
C ASN A 129 17.89 -8.17 7.70
N ARG A 130 18.45 -7.19 8.44
CA ARG A 130 19.64 -7.35 9.30
C ARG A 130 19.35 -7.10 10.78
N ILE A 131 18.11 -6.69 11.12
CA ILE A 131 17.75 -6.22 12.46
C ILE A 131 16.93 -7.26 13.22
N GLY A 132 16.06 -8.01 12.52
CA GLY A 132 15.09 -8.91 13.16
C GLY A 132 13.97 -8.16 13.88
N GLY A 133 13.28 -8.84 14.80
CA GLY A 133 12.11 -8.31 15.49
C GLY A 133 10.94 -8.01 14.57
N TRP A 134 9.83 -7.50 15.12
CA TRP A 134 8.61 -7.15 14.38
C TRP A 134 8.09 -8.30 13.52
N HIS A 135 8.18 -9.51 14.04
CA HIS A 135 8.00 -10.74 13.28
C HIS A 135 6.70 -10.79 12.49
N SER A 136 5.58 -10.50 13.14
CA SER A 136 4.26 -10.52 12.49
C SER A 136 4.14 -9.45 11.40
N TYR A 137 4.60 -8.22 11.67
CA TYR A 137 4.52 -7.13 10.70
C TYR A 137 5.45 -7.35 9.49
N ARG A 138 6.72 -7.78 9.73
CA ARG A 138 7.66 -8.12 8.66
C ARG A 138 7.11 -9.23 7.77
N ALA A 139 6.63 -10.32 8.39
CA ALA A 139 6.07 -11.45 7.65
C ALA A 139 4.86 -11.04 6.81
N ALA A 140 3.94 -10.23 7.36
CA ALA A 140 2.78 -9.73 6.63
C ALA A 140 3.17 -8.81 5.46
N LYS A 141 4.19 -7.95 5.62
CA LYS A 141 4.67 -7.09 4.53
C LYS A 141 5.47 -7.87 3.47
N ALA A 142 6.19 -8.92 3.84
CA ALA A 142 6.81 -9.84 2.89
C ALA A 142 5.73 -10.61 2.09
N ALA A 143 4.68 -11.08 2.77
CA ALA A 143 3.53 -11.71 2.10
C ALA A 143 2.83 -10.74 1.14
N LEU A 144 2.61 -9.48 1.54
CA LEU A 144 2.08 -8.43 0.65
C LEU A 144 2.95 -8.28 -0.59
N ASN A 145 4.26 -8.17 -0.44
CA ASN A 145 5.21 -8.03 -1.55
C ASN A 145 5.07 -9.20 -2.53
N GLN A 146 5.01 -10.45 -2.03
CA GLN A 146 4.81 -11.63 -2.86
C GLN A 146 3.46 -11.63 -3.57
N LEU A 147 2.39 -11.24 -2.90
CA LEU A 147 1.04 -11.18 -3.49
C LEU A 147 0.97 -10.15 -4.63
N ILE A 148 1.57 -8.98 -4.45
CA ILE A 148 1.58 -7.93 -5.48
C ILE A 148 2.50 -8.31 -6.65
N HIS A 149 3.65 -8.95 -6.39
CA HIS A 149 4.51 -9.49 -7.42
C HIS A 149 3.76 -10.52 -8.30
N GLY A 150 3.08 -11.49 -7.68
CA GLY A 150 2.27 -12.47 -8.39
C GLY A 150 1.14 -11.84 -9.20
N ALA A 151 0.42 -10.87 -8.61
CA ALA A 151 -0.64 -10.13 -9.29
C ALA A 151 -0.12 -9.32 -10.50
N ALA A 152 1.07 -8.73 -10.41
CA ALA A 152 1.70 -8.00 -11.51
C ALA A 152 1.99 -8.92 -12.72
N ILE A 153 2.43 -10.16 -12.47
CA ILE A 153 2.62 -11.17 -13.51
C ILE A 153 1.29 -11.49 -14.20
N GLU A 154 0.20 -11.63 -13.46
CA GLU A 154 -1.12 -11.87 -14.00
C GLU A 154 -1.65 -10.67 -14.79
N LEU A 155 -1.51 -9.45 -14.23
CA LEU A 155 -1.89 -8.19 -14.90
C LEU A 155 -1.20 -8.01 -16.25
N SER A 156 0.05 -8.40 -16.38
CA SER A 156 0.81 -8.28 -17.65
C SER A 156 0.16 -9.01 -18.82
N ARG A 157 -0.71 -9.99 -18.56
CA ARG A 157 -1.43 -10.77 -19.58
C ARG A 157 -2.71 -10.07 -20.06
N THR A 158 -3.37 -9.30 -19.17
CA THR A 158 -4.69 -8.72 -19.41
C THR A 158 -4.68 -7.20 -19.50
N HIS A 159 -3.74 -6.54 -18.81
CA HIS A 159 -3.56 -5.09 -18.72
C HIS A 159 -2.11 -4.74 -19.07
N LYS A 160 -1.75 -4.93 -20.35
CA LYS A 160 -0.35 -4.84 -20.84
C LYS A 160 0.34 -3.50 -20.58
N GLN A 161 -0.41 -2.43 -20.34
CA GLN A 161 0.11 -1.10 -20.03
C GLN A 161 0.03 -0.76 -18.53
N ALA A 162 -0.45 -1.68 -17.70
CA ALA A 162 -0.50 -1.47 -16.26
C ALA A 162 0.84 -1.78 -15.60
N CYS A 163 1.15 -1.03 -14.55
CA CYS A 163 2.29 -1.24 -13.66
C CYS A 163 1.78 -1.42 -12.24
N ALA A 164 1.98 -2.60 -11.63
CA ALA A 164 1.64 -2.86 -10.23
C ALA A 164 2.93 -2.95 -9.40
N VAL A 165 3.04 -2.15 -8.34
CA VAL A 165 4.26 -2.06 -7.52
C VAL A 165 3.96 -1.98 -6.03
N CYS A 166 4.94 -2.42 -5.22
CA CYS A 166 5.02 -2.10 -3.81
C CYS A 166 5.87 -0.85 -3.61
N LEU A 167 5.45 0.04 -2.69
CA LEU A 167 6.18 1.26 -2.35
C LEU A 167 6.44 1.34 -0.85
N HIS A 168 7.68 1.65 -0.47
CA HIS A 168 8.05 2.02 0.89
C HIS A 168 8.08 3.53 1.04
N PRO A 169 7.22 4.13 1.89
CA PRO A 169 7.11 5.58 2.03
C PRO A 169 8.21 6.23 2.88
N GLY A 170 9.16 5.46 3.42
CA GLY A 170 10.04 5.91 4.49
C GLY A 170 9.32 5.90 5.85
N THR A 171 9.94 6.54 6.85
CA THR A 171 9.29 6.75 8.16
C THR A 171 8.59 8.09 8.15
N VAL A 172 7.26 8.07 8.18
CA VAL A 172 6.42 9.27 7.98
C VAL A 172 5.78 9.66 9.30
N GLN A 173 5.74 10.96 9.59
CA GLN A 173 5.08 11.53 10.79
C GLN A 173 3.56 11.36 10.68
N THR A 174 3.05 10.32 11.28
CA THR A 174 1.62 9.98 11.32
C THR A 174 1.28 9.33 12.66
N PRO A 175 0.00 9.24 13.05
CA PRO A 175 -0.40 8.44 14.22
C PRO A 175 0.11 7.00 14.17
N PHE A 176 0.24 6.42 12.98
CA PHE A 176 0.77 5.07 12.74
C PHE A 176 2.21 4.88 13.24
N THR A 177 3.06 5.91 13.17
CA THR A 177 4.49 5.86 13.53
C THR A 177 4.82 6.66 14.79
N ALA A 178 3.84 7.28 15.43
CA ALA A 178 4.06 8.21 16.55
C ALA A 178 4.91 7.63 17.69
N ALA A 179 4.71 6.35 18.04
CA ALA A 179 5.48 5.65 19.07
C ALA A 179 6.97 5.45 18.72
N TYR A 180 7.37 5.67 17.45
CA TYR A 180 8.72 5.40 16.92
C TYR A 180 9.42 6.67 16.40
N ALA A 181 8.75 7.83 16.40
CA ALA A 181 9.22 9.08 15.80
C ALA A 181 10.57 9.58 16.35
N GLY A 182 10.91 9.26 17.61
CA GLY A 182 12.19 9.67 18.22
C GLY A 182 13.42 8.82 17.85
N ARG A 183 13.26 7.74 17.11
CA ARG A 183 14.34 6.77 16.82
C ARG A 183 14.87 6.81 15.39
N HIS A 184 14.12 7.39 14.48
CA HIS A 184 14.44 7.47 13.06
C HIS A 184 14.15 8.86 12.53
N ARG A 185 14.90 9.28 11.51
CA ARG A 185 14.54 10.47 10.74
C ARG A 185 13.16 10.26 10.13
N THR A 186 12.24 11.16 10.45
CA THR A 186 10.87 11.13 9.93
C THR A 186 10.63 12.32 9.03
N VAL A 187 9.77 12.15 8.03
CA VAL A 187 9.34 13.24 7.14
C VAL A 187 7.84 13.51 7.33
N PRO A 188 7.36 14.75 7.11
CA PRO A 188 5.94 15.05 7.10
C PRO A 188 5.19 14.27 6.02
N ALA A 189 3.91 13.97 6.25
CA ALA A 189 3.10 13.22 5.28
C ALA A 189 3.01 13.89 3.88
N PRO A 190 2.92 15.22 3.75
CA PRO A 190 2.96 15.87 2.44
C PRO A 190 4.28 15.65 1.68
N GLU A 191 5.43 15.66 2.37
CA GLU A 191 6.74 15.37 1.76
C GLU A 191 6.80 13.91 1.30
N ALA A 192 6.37 12.97 2.13
CA ALA A 192 6.30 11.57 1.76
C ALA A 192 5.37 11.34 0.54
N ALA A 193 4.23 12.02 0.49
CA ALA A 193 3.32 11.97 -0.65
C ALA A 193 3.97 12.50 -1.94
N ALA A 194 4.67 13.63 -1.87
CA ALA A 194 5.38 14.20 -3.02
C ALA A 194 6.45 13.24 -3.54
N ASN A 195 7.24 12.63 -2.66
CA ASN A 195 8.27 11.66 -3.01
C ASN A 195 7.67 10.42 -3.69
N LEU A 196 6.60 9.85 -3.10
CA LEU A 196 5.92 8.69 -3.68
C LEU A 196 5.31 8.99 -5.04
N LEU A 197 4.69 10.16 -5.21
CA LEU A 197 4.12 10.59 -6.50
C LEU A 197 5.23 10.81 -7.55
N SER A 198 6.39 11.34 -7.17
CA SER A 198 7.56 11.42 -8.06
C SER A 198 7.98 10.05 -8.58
N VAL A 199 7.99 9.03 -7.71
CA VAL A 199 8.28 7.64 -8.13
C VAL A 199 7.19 7.13 -9.06
N ILE A 200 5.91 7.27 -8.67
CA ILE A 200 4.75 6.82 -9.46
C ILE A 200 4.75 7.43 -10.87
N ASP A 201 5.09 8.70 -11.00
CA ASP A 201 5.11 9.42 -12.28
C ASP A 201 6.17 8.88 -13.26
N THR A 202 7.18 8.13 -12.78
CA THR A 202 8.23 7.53 -13.61
C THR A 202 7.99 6.06 -13.95
N LEU A 203 6.98 5.42 -13.34
CA LEU A 203 6.73 3.99 -13.51
C LEU A 203 6.21 3.66 -14.90
N THR A 204 6.72 2.57 -15.44
CA THR A 204 6.30 1.96 -16.70
C THR A 204 5.98 0.48 -16.50
N PRO A 205 5.34 -0.19 -17.43
CA PRO A 205 5.09 -1.64 -17.34
C PRO A 205 6.34 -2.49 -17.10
N ALA A 206 7.52 -2.03 -17.51
CA ALA A 206 8.78 -2.74 -17.30
C ALA A 206 9.20 -2.85 -15.82
N GLN A 207 8.64 -2.01 -14.96
CA GLN A 207 8.88 -2.02 -13.51
C GLN A 207 7.78 -2.73 -12.73
N SER A 208 6.77 -3.26 -13.43
CA SER A 208 5.67 -4.00 -12.78
C SER A 208 6.19 -5.20 -12.00
N GLY A 209 5.64 -5.41 -10.82
CA GLY A 209 6.04 -6.47 -9.91
C GLY A 209 7.26 -6.16 -9.05
N ARG A 210 7.78 -4.94 -9.04
CA ARG A 210 8.95 -4.56 -8.24
C ARG A 210 8.56 -3.81 -6.96
N PHE A 211 9.55 -3.64 -6.09
CA PHE A 211 9.43 -2.95 -4.82
C PHE A 211 10.41 -1.77 -4.76
N PHE A 212 9.90 -0.55 -4.56
CA PHE A 212 10.71 0.68 -4.54
C PHE A 212 10.57 1.43 -3.23
N ASP A 213 11.61 2.16 -2.86
CA ASP A 213 11.51 3.14 -1.79
C ASP A 213 11.04 4.52 -2.32
N TYR A 214 10.86 5.44 -1.39
CA TYR A 214 10.42 6.81 -1.65
C TYR A 214 11.37 7.63 -2.53
N ALA A 215 12.61 7.19 -2.73
CA ALA A 215 13.59 7.81 -3.62
C ALA A 215 13.65 7.13 -5.00
N GLY A 216 12.84 6.09 -5.23
CA GLY A 216 12.82 5.31 -6.47
C GLY A 216 13.91 4.23 -6.54
N ALA A 217 14.63 3.99 -5.45
CA ALA A 217 15.59 2.88 -5.40
C ALA A 217 14.85 1.56 -5.20
N GLU A 218 15.24 0.54 -5.97
CA GLU A 218 14.67 -0.81 -5.83
C GLU A 218 15.13 -1.46 -4.53
N ILE A 219 14.17 -2.01 -3.78
CA ILE A 219 14.41 -2.76 -2.55
C ILE A 219 14.40 -4.25 -2.91
N PRO A 220 15.42 -5.03 -2.51
CA PRO A 220 15.40 -6.47 -2.73
C PRO A 220 14.24 -7.14 -1.97
N TRP A 221 13.79 -8.28 -2.51
CA TRP A 221 12.74 -9.08 -1.87
C TRP A 221 13.17 -9.71 -0.55
#